data_683a3be0ef2871cf0d1984fc30095cdb
#
_entry.id   683a3be0ef2871cf0d1984fc30095cdb
#
_cell.length_a   1.000
_cell.length_b   1.000
_cell.length_c   1.000
_cell.angle_alpha   90.00
_cell.angle_beta   90.00
_cell.angle_gamma   90.00
#
_symmetry.space_group_name_H-M   'P 1'
#
loop_
_entity.id
_entity.type
_entity.pdbx_description
1 polymer ?
#
loop_
_entity_poly.entity_id
_entity_poly.type
_entity_poly.pdbx_seq_one_letter_code
_entity_poly.pdbx_strand_id
1 'polypeptide(L)'
;MRVLLLRIAADLVAQGKAPSVTEVADAADVSRRTAYRYFPTQEQLLTEVSLEQLRPQVEGALKAAAERRSPAHILDAAIGGIQRIAIKHEALLRAIVRLSLEKRLGGQQTEIPKSTPVRGSRRVEWIESVLAPVRPRLTAPRFERLVSGLTLCLGIESLITLQDVRRLSPEDAIEICCWAAHAMFETALREQNDPLAKSRRSPQKPEKTSPLSHRR
;
A
#
# COMPACT_ATOMS: atom_id res chain seq x y z
N MET A 1 -7.99 6.15 -19.44
CA MET A 1 -6.80 6.60 -20.18
C MET A 1 -5.51 5.95 -19.61
N ARG A 2 -5.11 6.17 -18.35
CA ARG A 2 -3.89 5.56 -17.80
C ARG A 2 -3.85 4.03 -17.94
N VAL A 3 -4.95 3.34 -17.65
CA VAL A 3 -5.06 1.87 -17.79
C VAL A 3 -4.88 1.41 -19.25
N LEU A 4 -5.41 2.17 -20.21
CA LEU A 4 -5.23 1.88 -21.64
C LEU A 4 -3.74 1.94 -22.04
N LEU A 5 -3.06 3.03 -21.65
CA LEU A 5 -1.64 3.20 -21.94
C LEU A 5 -0.78 2.10 -21.30
N LEU A 6 -1.06 1.71 -20.04
CA LEU A 6 -0.37 0.60 -19.39
C LEU A 6 -0.60 -0.74 -20.10
N ARG A 7 -1.81 -1.03 -20.53
CA ARG A 7 -2.13 -2.26 -21.26
C ARG A 7 -1.34 -2.33 -22.57
N ILE A 8 -1.39 -1.27 -23.37
CA ILE A 8 -0.65 -1.21 -24.65
C ILE A 8 0.86 -1.32 -24.42
N ALA A 9 1.39 -0.64 -23.39
CA ALA A 9 2.79 -0.76 -23.03
C ALA A 9 3.15 -2.20 -22.62
N ALA A 10 2.29 -2.87 -21.85
CA ALA A 10 2.48 -4.26 -21.45
C ALA A 10 2.48 -5.20 -22.67
N ASP A 11 1.58 -5.00 -23.63
CA ASP A 11 1.51 -5.78 -24.88
C ASP A 11 2.80 -5.61 -25.71
N LEU A 12 3.35 -4.39 -25.80
CA LEU A 12 4.61 -4.13 -26.49
C LEU A 12 5.82 -4.76 -25.75
N VAL A 13 5.82 -4.71 -24.40
CA VAL A 13 6.85 -5.37 -23.58
C VAL A 13 6.78 -6.89 -23.75
N ALA A 14 5.60 -7.47 -23.80
CA ALA A 14 5.41 -8.91 -24.06
C ALA A 14 5.94 -9.35 -25.44
N GLN A 15 6.02 -8.42 -26.42
CA GLN A 15 6.65 -8.62 -27.74
C GLN A 15 8.17 -8.43 -27.72
N GLY A 16 8.77 -8.28 -26.53
CA GLY A 16 10.24 -8.06 -26.36
C GLY A 16 10.71 -6.63 -26.64
N LYS A 17 9.79 -5.65 -26.72
CA LYS A 17 10.13 -4.23 -26.94
C LYS A 17 10.31 -3.50 -25.60
N ALA A 18 11.08 -2.41 -25.63
CA ALA A 18 11.14 -1.44 -24.52
C ALA A 18 10.54 -0.10 -25.00
N PRO A 19 9.18 -0.01 -25.06
CA PRO A 19 8.53 1.12 -25.72
C PRO A 19 8.76 2.44 -24.97
N SER A 20 8.99 3.49 -25.73
CA SER A 20 8.95 4.88 -25.26
C SER A 20 7.51 5.31 -25.00
N VAL A 21 7.33 6.39 -24.22
CA VAL A 21 6.02 7.00 -23.98
C VAL A 21 5.34 7.44 -25.29
N THR A 22 6.16 7.88 -26.28
CA THR A 22 5.69 8.29 -27.60
C THR A 22 5.12 7.09 -28.39
N GLU A 23 5.85 5.98 -28.43
CA GLU A 23 5.40 4.77 -29.14
C GLU A 23 4.11 4.22 -28.54
N VAL A 24 3.97 4.28 -27.20
CA VAL A 24 2.73 3.88 -26.53
C VAL A 24 1.59 4.86 -26.83
N ALA A 25 1.87 6.16 -26.94
CA ALA A 25 0.88 7.16 -27.30
C ALA A 25 0.36 6.93 -28.74
N ASP A 26 1.28 6.72 -29.68
CA ASP A 26 0.97 6.47 -31.10
C ASP A 26 0.18 5.15 -31.25
N ALA A 27 0.55 4.08 -30.54
CA ALA A 27 -0.15 2.80 -30.53
C ALA A 27 -1.55 2.87 -29.85
N ALA A 28 -1.74 3.81 -28.93
CA ALA A 28 -3.00 4.04 -28.22
C ALA A 28 -3.94 5.01 -28.94
N ASP A 29 -3.50 5.60 -30.05
CA ASP A 29 -4.18 6.69 -30.77
C ASP A 29 -4.54 7.88 -29.84
N VAL A 30 -3.57 8.28 -29.01
CA VAL A 30 -3.71 9.42 -28.12
C VAL A 30 -2.60 10.43 -28.33
N SER A 31 -2.86 11.71 -28.02
CA SER A 31 -1.83 12.73 -28.15
C SER A 31 -0.65 12.44 -27.21
N ARG A 32 0.57 12.68 -27.68
CA ARG A 32 1.82 12.56 -26.88
C ARG A 32 1.72 13.38 -25.59
N ARG A 33 1.15 14.59 -25.65
CA ARG A 33 0.91 15.44 -24.46
C ARG A 33 0.05 14.70 -23.42
N THR A 34 -0.96 13.97 -23.86
CA THR A 34 -1.82 13.18 -22.97
C THR A 34 -1.03 12.05 -22.33
N ALA A 35 -0.24 11.30 -23.09
CA ALA A 35 0.57 10.20 -22.57
C ALA A 35 1.64 10.68 -21.59
N TYR A 36 2.38 11.75 -21.92
CA TYR A 36 3.39 12.33 -21.04
C TYR A 36 2.81 12.91 -19.74
N ARG A 37 1.55 13.31 -19.71
CA ARG A 37 0.87 13.71 -18.47
C ARG A 37 0.71 12.56 -17.48
N TYR A 38 0.53 11.32 -17.97
CA TYR A 38 0.41 10.13 -17.13
C TYR A 38 1.76 9.50 -16.83
N PHE A 39 2.64 9.47 -17.79
CA PHE A 39 3.98 8.86 -17.73
C PHE A 39 5.03 9.84 -18.25
N PRO A 40 5.53 10.74 -17.39
CA PRO A 40 6.52 11.75 -17.76
C PRO A 40 7.83 11.17 -18.34
N THR A 41 8.17 9.91 -17.97
CA THR A 41 9.39 9.24 -18.45
C THR A 41 9.08 7.80 -18.87
N GLN A 42 9.93 7.28 -19.77
CA GLN A 42 9.90 5.87 -20.16
C GLN A 42 10.17 4.96 -18.95
N GLU A 43 11.09 5.35 -18.07
CA GLU A 43 11.40 4.59 -16.85
C GLU A 43 10.16 4.41 -15.97
N GLN A 44 9.36 5.46 -15.77
CA GLN A 44 8.11 5.36 -15.01
C GLN A 44 7.10 4.43 -15.68
N LEU A 45 6.95 4.55 -17.00
CA LEU A 45 6.06 3.70 -17.78
C LEU A 45 6.43 2.22 -17.62
N LEU A 46 7.69 1.87 -17.90
CA LEU A 46 8.18 0.48 -17.83
C LEU A 46 8.13 -0.08 -16.41
N THR A 47 8.45 0.75 -15.41
CA THR A 47 8.37 0.37 -14.00
C THR A 47 6.91 0.03 -13.60
N GLU A 48 5.94 0.81 -14.05
CA GLU A 48 4.54 0.53 -13.76
C GLU A 48 4.01 -0.69 -14.53
N VAL A 49 4.44 -0.90 -15.78
CA VAL A 49 4.13 -2.13 -16.53
C VAL A 49 4.66 -3.36 -15.78
N SER A 50 5.91 -3.30 -15.31
CA SER A 50 6.51 -4.40 -14.54
C SER A 50 5.75 -4.67 -13.23
N LEU A 51 5.26 -3.62 -12.56
CA LEU A 51 4.43 -3.76 -11.37
C LEU A 51 3.08 -4.46 -11.67
N GLU A 52 2.46 -4.14 -12.82
CA GLU A 52 1.23 -4.84 -13.25
C GLU A 52 1.47 -6.34 -13.48
N GLN A 53 2.65 -6.72 -13.97
CA GLN A 53 3.01 -8.12 -14.19
C GLN A 53 3.18 -8.91 -12.87
N LEU A 54 3.35 -8.24 -11.72
CA LEU A 54 3.36 -8.90 -10.40
C LEU A 54 1.96 -9.23 -9.88
N ARG A 55 0.93 -8.59 -10.44
CA ARG A 55 -0.44 -8.73 -9.97
C ARG A 55 -0.93 -10.18 -9.92
N PRO A 56 -0.76 -11.04 -10.95
CA PRO A 56 -1.17 -12.42 -10.90
C PRO A 56 -0.48 -13.24 -9.79
N GLN A 57 0.79 -12.92 -9.49
CA GLN A 57 1.53 -13.58 -8.42
C GLN A 57 0.93 -13.24 -7.04
N VAL A 58 0.60 -11.96 -6.82
CA VAL A 58 -0.04 -11.51 -5.57
C VAL A 58 -1.46 -12.09 -5.44
N GLU A 59 -2.26 -12.07 -6.51
CA GLU A 59 -3.59 -12.66 -6.51
C GLU A 59 -3.53 -14.17 -6.23
N GLY A 60 -2.55 -14.87 -6.78
CA GLY A 60 -2.28 -16.28 -6.47
C GLY A 60 -1.93 -16.52 -5.01
N ALA A 61 -1.07 -15.66 -4.41
CA ALA A 61 -0.72 -15.75 -3.00
C ALA A 61 -1.93 -15.49 -2.09
N LEU A 62 -2.78 -14.50 -2.43
CA LEU A 62 -4.02 -14.22 -1.69
C LEU A 62 -5.02 -15.36 -1.79
N LYS A 63 -5.17 -15.97 -2.97
CA LYS A 63 -6.02 -17.15 -3.16
C LYS A 63 -5.55 -18.32 -2.30
N ALA A 64 -4.26 -18.61 -2.32
CA ALA A 64 -3.68 -19.67 -1.49
C ALA A 64 -3.81 -19.37 0.02
N ALA A 65 -3.73 -18.12 0.42
CA ALA A 65 -3.97 -17.72 1.80
C ALA A 65 -5.43 -17.91 2.23
N ALA A 66 -6.38 -17.65 1.35
CA ALA A 66 -7.82 -17.79 1.64
C ALA A 66 -8.26 -19.24 1.95
N GLU A 67 -7.44 -20.24 1.56
CA GLU A 67 -7.68 -21.67 1.88
C GLU A 67 -7.37 -22.01 3.36
N ARG A 68 -6.81 -21.06 4.13
CA ARG A 68 -6.47 -21.29 5.54
C ARG A 68 -7.73 -21.28 6.43
N ARG A 69 -7.66 -22.03 7.55
CA ARG A 69 -8.82 -22.32 8.40
C ARG A 69 -9.30 -21.14 9.26
N SER A 70 -8.44 -20.21 9.59
CA SER A 70 -8.80 -19.08 10.47
C SER A 70 -8.37 -17.75 9.88
N PRO A 71 -9.10 -16.65 10.21
CA PRO A 71 -8.75 -15.30 9.74
C PRO A 71 -7.31 -14.89 10.09
N ALA A 72 -6.79 -15.29 11.24
CA ALA A 72 -5.40 -15.01 11.63
C ALA A 72 -4.41 -15.73 10.68
N HIS A 73 -4.62 -17.03 10.41
CA HIS A 73 -3.78 -17.78 9.48
C HIS A 73 -3.92 -17.28 8.03
N ILE A 74 -5.09 -16.80 7.64
CA ILE A 74 -5.28 -16.15 6.32
C ILE A 74 -4.41 -14.90 6.24
N LEU A 75 -4.43 -14.05 7.28
CA LEU A 75 -3.62 -12.83 7.33
C LEU A 75 -2.11 -13.16 7.27
N ASP A 76 -1.64 -14.08 8.11
CA ASP A 76 -0.23 -14.47 8.16
C ASP A 76 0.26 -15.02 6.80
N ALA A 77 -0.54 -15.89 6.17
CA ALA A 77 -0.22 -16.44 4.86
C ALA A 77 -0.22 -15.38 3.75
N ALA A 78 -1.15 -14.42 3.79
CA ALA A 78 -1.24 -13.32 2.84
C ALA A 78 -0.04 -12.37 2.97
N ILE A 79 0.26 -11.90 4.19
CA ILE A 79 1.42 -11.04 4.46
C ILE A 79 2.71 -11.73 4.02
N GLY A 80 2.96 -12.95 4.50
CA GLY A 80 4.16 -13.71 4.16
C GLY A 80 4.27 -13.98 2.66
N GLY A 81 3.16 -14.29 1.99
CA GLY A 81 3.13 -14.53 0.54
C GLY A 81 3.50 -13.28 -0.25
N ILE A 82 2.89 -12.14 0.06
CA ILE A 82 3.16 -10.88 -0.62
C ILE A 82 4.58 -10.39 -0.34
N GLN A 83 5.08 -10.52 0.90
CA GLN A 83 6.44 -10.12 1.24
C GLN A 83 7.50 -10.98 0.52
N ARG A 84 7.28 -12.29 0.34
CA ARG A 84 8.15 -13.14 -0.49
C ARG A 84 8.20 -12.67 -1.94
N ILE A 85 7.06 -12.26 -2.51
CA ILE A 85 7.02 -11.67 -3.85
C ILE A 85 7.79 -10.34 -3.87
N ALA A 86 7.63 -9.51 -2.83
CA ALA A 86 8.34 -8.23 -2.74
C ALA A 86 9.86 -8.43 -2.68
N ILE A 87 10.37 -9.40 -1.94
CA ILE A 87 11.80 -9.76 -1.91
C ILE A 87 12.27 -10.24 -3.29
N LYS A 88 11.52 -11.14 -3.94
CA LYS A 88 11.87 -11.63 -5.27
C LYS A 88 12.00 -10.52 -6.31
N HIS A 89 11.25 -9.44 -6.14
CA HIS A 89 11.21 -8.30 -7.06
C HIS A 89 11.71 -7.00 -6.41
N GLU A 90 12.63 -7.13 -5.44
CA GLU A 90 13.10 -6.03 -4.59
C GLU A 90 13.65 -4.85 -5.39
N ALA A 91 14.51 -5.10 -6.39
CA ALA A 91 15.11 -4.05 -7.20
C ALA A 91 14.05 -3.19 -7.91
N LEU A 92 13.01 -3.83 -8.50
CA LEU A 92 11.89 -3.15 -9.13
C LEU A 92 11.12 -2.29 -8.12
N LEU A 93 10.79 -2.87 -6.95
CA LEU A 93 9.98 -2.17 -5.95
C LEU A 93 10.76 -1.01 -5.31
N ARG A 94 12.09 -1.13 -5.11
CA ARG A 94 12.95 -0.02 -4.69
C ARG A 94 12.99 1.10 -5.73
N ALA A 95 13.05 0.77 -7.04
CA ALA A 95 12.96 1.77 -8.10
C ALA A 95 11.63 2.54 -8.07
N ILE A 96 10.50 1.84 -7.80
CA ILE A 96 9.18 2.48 -7.65
C ILE A 96 9.16 3.47 -6.47
N VAL A 97 9.76 3.11 -5.34
CA VAL A 97 9.87 4.03 -4.18
C VAL A 97 10.69 5.25 -4.56
N ARG A 98 11.86 5.06 -5.18
CA ARG A 98 12.73 6.16 -5.64
C ARG A 98 11.99 7.11 -6.55
N LEU A 99 11.36 6.62 -7.63
CA LEU A 99 10.58 7.44 -8.57
C LEU A 99 9.42 8.19 -7.90
N SER A 100 8.79 7.56 -6.90
CA SER A 100 7.70 8.19 -6.16
C SER A 100 8.18 9.35 -5.28
N LEU A 101 9.38 9.25 -4.71
CA LEU A 101 10.01 10.31 -3.92
C LEU A 101 10.50 11.45 -4.81
N GLU A 102 11.16 11.14 -5.93
CA GLU A 102 11.61 12.13 -6.92
C GLU A 102 10.46 12.99 -7.44
N LYS A 103 9.32 12.37 -7.75
CA LYS A 103 8.11 13.07 -8.17
C LYS A 103 7.61 14.07 -7.12
N ARG A 104 7.74 13.75 -5.84
CA ARG A 104 7.35 14.66 -4.74
C ARG A 104 8.32 15.82 -4.57
N LEU A 105 9.62 15.58 -4.73
CA LEU A 105 10.67 16.58 -4.56
C LEU A 105 10.76 17.52 -5.76
N GLY A 106 10.42 17.05 -6.97
CA GLY A 106 10.52 17.81 -8.22
C GLY A 106 9.50 18.94 -8.41
N GLY A 107 8.72 19.27 -7.38
CA GLY A 107 7.85 20.45 -7.38
C GLY A 107 6.70 20.45 -8.42
N GLN A 108 6.47 19.35 -9.14
CA GLN A 108 5.25 19.18 -9.92
C GLN A 108 4.06 18.94 -8.98
N GLN A 109 3.71 20.00 -8.25
CA GLN A 109 2.40 20.13 -7.60
C GLN A 109 1.34 20.32 -8.71
N THR A 110 1.10 19.29 -9.51
CA THR A 110 -0.23 19.09 -10.01
C THR A 110 -1.06 18.89 -8.75
N GLU A 111 -2.03 19.75 -8.51
CA GLU A 111 -2.97 19.62 -7.38
C GLU A 111 -3.59 18.21 -7.46
N ILE A 112 -2.91 17.24 -6.86
CA ILE A 112 -3.47 15.90 -6.70
C ILE A 112 -4.54 16.09 -5.63
N PRO A 113 -5.82 15.85 -5.94
CA PRO A 113 -6.86 15.94 -4.92
C PRO A 113 -6.44 15.14 -3.70
N LYS A 114 -6.60 15.70 -2.50
CA LYS A 114 -6.20 15.03 -1.23
C LYS A 114 -6.78 13.63 -1.08
N SER A 115 -7.87 13.33 -1.81
CA SER A 115 -8.51 12.03 -1.87
C SER A 115 -7.84 11.01 -2.79
N THR A 116 -6.89 11.43 -3.65
CA THR A 116 -6.23 10.52 -4.59
C THR A 116 -4.93 10.02 -3.99
N PRO A 117 -4.75 8.68 -3.81
CA PRO A 117 -3.50 8.13 -3.34
C PRO A 117 -2.36 8.51 -4.29
N VAL A 118 -1.24 9.00 -3.74
CA VAL A 118 -0.03 9.35 -4.52
C VAL A 118 0.63 8.10 -5.14
N ARG A 119 0.40 6.95 -4.51
CA ARG A 119 0.80 5.61 -4.98
C ARG A 119 -0.43 4.72 -5.05
N GLY A 120 -0.38 3.69 -5.90
CA GLY A 120 -1.52 2.79 -6.11
C GLY A 120 -2.09 2.22 -4.81
N SER A 121 -3.40 2.24 -4.68
CA SER A 121 -4.16 1.82 -3.48
C SER A 121 -4.30 0.30 -3.35
N ARG A 122 -3.83 -0.49 -4.31
CA ARG A 122 -4.02 -1.96 -4.34
C ARG A 122 -3.62 -2.68 -3.06
N ARG A 123 -2.57 -2.21 -2.37
CA ARG A 123 -2.17 -2.76 -1.07
C ARG A 123 -3.31 -2.71 -0.06
N VAL A 124 -4.03 -1.59 -0.03
CA VAL A 124 -5.20 -1.40 0.84
C VAL A 124 -6.31 -2.37 0.43
N GLU A 125 -6.61 -2.46 -0.87
CA GLU A 125 -7.63 -3.38 -1.41
C GLU A 125 -7.32 -4.85 -1.07
N TRP A 126 -6.05 -5.26 -1.13
CA TRP A 126 -5.63 -6.61 -0.73
C TRP A 126 -5.83 -6.86 0.76
N ILE A 127 -5.44 -5.91 1.61
CA ILE A 127 -5.64 -5.99 3.06
C ILE A 127 -7.13 -6.07 3.38
N GLU A 128 -7.96 -5.22 2.78
CA GLU A 128 -9.40 -5.22 2.97
C GLU A 128 -10.03 -6.55 2.54
N SER A 129 -9.58 -7.14 1.43
CA SER A 129 -10.06 -8.45 0.97
C SER A 129 -9.73 -9.57 1.96
N VAL A 130 -8.51 -9.56 2.53
CA VAL A 130 -8.07 -10.50 3.57
C VAL A 130 -8.88 -10.33 4.85
N LEU A 131 -9.23 -9.10 5.21
CA LEU A 131 -9.99 -8.78 6.41
C LEU A 131 -11.51 -8.88 6.25
N ALA A 132 -12.02 -9.13 5.04
CA ALA A 132 -13.45 -9.20 4.76
C ALA A 132 -14.22 -10.12 5.73
N PRO A 133 -13.72 -11.33 6.11
CA PRO A 133 -14.43 -12.20 7.05
C PRO A 133 -14.58 -11.63 8.47
N VAL A 134 -13.72 -10.71 8.88
CA VAL A 134 -13.74 -10.11 10.23
C VAL A 134 -14.33 -8.70 10.25
N ARG A 135 -14.57 -8.10 9.09
CA ARG A 135 -15.15 -6.75 8.97
C ARG A 135 -16.45 -6.58 9.78
N PRO A 136 -17.41 -7.52 9.78
CA PRO A 136 -18.64 -7.38 10.58
C PRO A 136 -18.40 -7.37 12.09
N ARG A 137 -17.25 -7.82 12.55
CA ARG A 137 -16.86 -7.88 13.97
C ARG A 137 -16.19 -6.61 14.44
N LEU A 138 -15.92 -5.64 13.58
CA LEU A 138 -15.20 -4.40 13.89
C LEU A 138 -16.06 -3.19 13.56
N THR A 139 -15.97 -2.15 14.41
CA THR A 139 -16.54 -0.84 14.07
C THR A 139 -15.73 -0.22 12.93
N ALA A 140 -16.35 0.66 12.13
CA ALA A 140 -15.67 1.30 11.00
C ALA A 140 -14.34 1.98 11.41
N PRO A 141 -14.25 2.79 12.49
CA PRO A 141 -12.98 3.39 12.89
C PRO A 141 -11.89 2.39 13.30
N ARG A 142 -12.27 1.24 13.88
CA ARG A 142 -11.32 0.19 14.25
C ARG A 142 -10.83 -0.57 13.02
N PHE A 143 -11.72 -0.85 12.08
CA PHE A 143 -11.36 -1.46 10.81
C PHE A 143 -10.36 -0.60 10.05
N GLU A 144 -10.65 0.70 9.88
CA GLU A 144 -9.75 1.64 9.20
C GLU A 144 -8.38 1.75 9.90
N ARG A 145 -8.36 1.75 11.24
CA ARG A 145 -7.11 1.73 12.01
C ARG A 145 -6.32 0.44 11.76
N LEU A 146 -6.98 -0.71 11.73
CA LEU A 146 -6.33 -2.00 11.46
C LEU A 146 -5.77 -2.03 10.04
N VAL A 147 -6.57 -1.65 9.03
CA VAL A 147 -6.11 -1.55 7.64
C VAL A 147 -4.89 -0.65 7.52
N SER A 148 -4.94 0.55 8.13
CA SER A 148 -3.83 1.50 8.14
C SER A 148 -2.57 0.93 8.80
N GLY A 149 -2.72 0.24 9.94
CA GLY A 149 -1.61 -0.42 10.62
C GLY A 149 -0.98 -1.54 9.78
N LEU A 150 -1.80 -2.39 9.19
CA LEU A 150 -1.33 -3.49 8.35
C LEU A 150 -0.60 -3.02 7.09
N THR A 151 -0.92 -1.81 6.56
CA THR A 151 -0.16 -1.25 5.43
C THR A 151 1.32 -1.01 5.76
N LEU A 152 1.69 -0.87 7.04
CA LEU A 152 3.08 -0.75 7.48
C LEU A 152 3.83 -2.08 7.44
N CYS A 153 3.11 -3.20 7.53
CA CYS A 153 3.69 -4.55 7.50
C CYS A 153 3.78 -5.12 6.08
N LEU A 154 3.23 -4.43 5.09
CA LEU A 154 3.09 -4.95 3.73
C LEU A 154 3.79 -4.05 2.73
N GLY A 155 4.71 -4.63 1.96
CA GLY A 155 5.42 -3.98 0.86
C GLY A 155 6.88 -3.70 1.16
N ILE A 156 7.53 -3.11 0.16
CA ILE A 156 8.98 -2.91 0.16
C ILE A 156 9.48 -1.98 1.27
N GLU A 157 8.67 -1.05 1.76
CA GLU A 157 9.08 -0.06 2.77
C GLU A 157 9.42 -0.71 4.11
N SER A 158 8.62 -1.69 4.55
CA SER A 158 8.92 -2.49 5.74
C SER A 158 10.21 -3.29 5.56
N LEU A 159 10.40 -3.90 4.39
CA LEU A 159 11.61 -4.66 4.07
C LEU A 159 12.84 -3.76 4.03
N ILE A 160 12.78 -2.57 3.42
CA ILE A 160 13.88 -1.59 3.45
C ILE A 160 14.27 -1.28 4.89
N THR A 161 13.30 -1.01 5.76
CA THR A 161 13.59 -0.71 7.17
C THR A 161 14.23 -1.89 7.89
N LEU A 162 13.69 -3.10 7.71
CA LEU A 162 14.18 -4.27 8.42
C LEU A 162 15.53 -4.77 7.90
N GLN A 163 15.76 -4.72 6.59
CA GLN A 163 17.01 -5.18 5.99
C GLN A 163 18.11 -4.11 6.03
N ASP A 164 17.83 -2.86 5.64
CA ASP A 164 18.87 -1.84 5.50
C ASP A 164 19.25 -1.24 6.87
N VAL A 165 18.28 -1.04 7.78
CA VAL A 165 18.53 -0.43 9.09
C VAL A 165 18.84 -1.51 10.15
N ARG A 166 18.00 -2.57 10.20
CA ARG A 166 18.13 -3.63 11.21
C ARG A 166 19.07 -4.75 10.80
N ARG A 167 19.48 -4.80 9.52
CA ARG A 167 20.36 -5.83 8.95
C ARG A 167 19.82 -7.25 9.10
N LEU A 168 18.49 -7.41 9.11
CA LEU A 168 17.85 -8.72 9.17
C LEU A 168 17.96 -9.44 7.83
N SER A 169 17.95 -10.78 7.88
CA SER A 169 17.78 -11.59 6.69
C SER A 169 16.40 -11.37 6.05
N PRO A 170 16.20 -11.69 4.77
CA PRO A 170 14.89 -11.61 4.14
C PRO A 170 13.82 -12.42 4.89
N GLU A 171 14.17 -13.60 5.37
CA GLU A 171 13.29 -14.52 6.11
C GLU A 171 12.88 -13.92 7.46
N ASP A 172 13.84 -13.41 8.23
CA ASP A 172 13.58 -12.76 9.52
C ASP A 172 12.73 -11.48 9.33
N ALA A 173 12.97 -10.73 8.27
CA ALA A 173 12.17 -9.55 7.95
C ALA A 173 10.70 -9.91 7.65
N ILE A 174 10.45 -11.00 6.93
CA ILE A 174 9.10 -11.52 6.70
C ILE A 174 8.46 -11.94 8.02
N GLU A 175 9.18 -12.68 8.86
CA GLU A 175 8.69 -13.14 10.17
C GLU A 175 8.25 -11.96 11.04
N ILE A 176 9.06 -10.90 11.14
CA ILE A 176 8.71 -9.68 11.87
C ILE A 176 7.47 -8.99 11.28
N CYS A 177 7.34 -8.92 9.96
CA CYS A 177 6.14 -8.36 9.33
C CYS A 177 4.89 -9.18 9.68
N CYS A 178 4.95 -10.50 9.62
CA CYS A 178 3.84 -11.40 9.98
C CYS A 178 3.51 -11.26 11.48
N TRP A 179 4.51 -11.29 12.35
CA TRP A 179 4.33 -11.13 13.80
C TRP A 179 3.65 -9.81 14.16
N ALA A 180 4.12 -8.68 13.57
CA ALA A 180 3.55 -7.37 13.82
C ALA A 180 2.09 -7.26 13.31
N ALA A 181 1.83 -7.80 12.12
CA ALA A 181 0.48 -7.84 11.55
C ALA A 181 -0.47 -8.66 12.42
N HIS A 182 -0.03 -9.84 12.86
CA HIS A 182 -0.78 -10.73 13.76
C HIS A 182 -1.10 -10.04 15.09
N ALA A 183 -0.12 -9.39 15.72
CA ALA A 183 -0.30 -8.66 16.97
C ALA A 183 -1.32 -7.52 16.85
N MET A 184 -1.30 -6.77 15.75
CA MET A 184 -2.28 -5.72 15.47
C MET A 184 -3.69 -6.30 15.25
N PHE A 185 -3.78 -7.39 14.51
CA PHE A 185 -5.04 -8.08 14.25
C PHE A 185 -5.69 -8.59 15.55
N GLU A 186 -4.95 -9.33 16.36
CA GLU A 186 -5.42 -9.84 17.65
C GLU A 186 -5.81 -8.71 18.61
N THR A 187 -5.06 -7.60 18.62
CA THR A 187 -5.37 -6.43 19.44
C THR A 187 -6.68 -5.77 19.00
N ALA A 188 -6.88 -5.62 17.69
CA ALA A 188 -8.11 -5.03 17.15
C ALA A 188 -9.36 -5.86 17.52
N LEU A 189 -9.25 -7.19 17.49
CA LEU A 189 -10.34 -8.08 17.86
C LEU A 189 -10.59 -8.10 19.38
N ARG A 190 -9.54 -8.06 20.21
CA ARG A 190 -9.69 -7.98 21.70
C ARG A 190 -10.31 -6.69 22.15
N GLU A 191 -9.91 -5.55 21.64
CA GLU A 191 -10.49 -4.24 21.97
C GLU A 191 -11.99 -4.16 21.64
N GLN A 192 -12.49 -4.98 20.71
CA GLN A 192 -13.93 -5.06 20.42
C GLN A 192 -14.72 -5.58 21.63
N ASN A 193 -14.14 -6.51 22.37
CA ASN A 193 -14.78 -7.20 23.49
C ASN A 193 -14.56 -6.49 24.84
N ASP A 194 -13.71 -5.43 24.88
CA ASP A 194 -13.40 -4.68 26.11
C ASP A 194 -14.31 -3.45 26.27
N PRO A 195 -15.23 -3.46 27.28
CA PRO A 195 -16.09 -2.31 27.59
C PRO A 195 -15.31 -1.07 28.03
N LEU A 196 -14.14 -1.23 28.66
CA LEU A 196 -13.32 -0.16 29.20
C LEU A 196 -12.53 0.61 28.11
N ALA A 197 -12.30 0.02 26.95
CA ALA A 197 -11.68 0.69 25.80
C ALA A 197 -12.54 1.84 25.24
N LYS A 198 -13.86 1.86 25.54
CA LYS A 198 -14.77 2.95 25.16
C LYS A 198 -14.55 4.21 26.00
N SER A 199 -14.15 4.08 27.26
CA SER A 199 -13.99 5.19 28.22
C SER A 199 -12.71 6.01 27.99
N ARG A 200 -11.63 5.42 27.47
CA ARG A 200 -10.31 6.08 27.30
C ARG A 200 -10.21 7.05 26.12
N ARG A 201 -11.26 7.21 25.32
CA ARG A 201 -11.26 8.01 24.09
C ARG A 201 -12.11 9.27 24.09
N SER A 202 -12.71 9.65 25.24
CA SER A 202 -13.28 10.99 25.34
C SER A 202 -12.12 11.98 25.47
N PRO A 203 -11.89 12.90 24.49
CA PRO A 203 -10.95 13.98 24.69
C PRO A 203 -11.49 14.80 25.86
N GLN A 204 -10.69 14.95 26.93
CA GLN A 204 -10.95 15.96 27.95
C GLN A 204 -11.09 17.30 27.23
N LYS A 205 -12.30 17.85 27.25
CA LYS A 205 -12.56 19.20 26.79
C LYS A 205 -11.65 20.11 27.61
N PRO A 206 -10.83 20.97 26.99
CA PRO A 206 -10.02 21.89 27.75
C PRO A 206 -10.95 22.74 28.62
N GLU A 207 -10.68 22.70 29.93
CA GLU A 207 -11.36 23.52 30.94
C GLU A 207 -11.19 24.98 30.54
N LYS A 208 -12.30 25.65 30.29
CA LYS A 208 -12.29 27.09 29.98
C LYS A 208 -11.80 27.80 31.23
N THR A 209 -10.51 28.18 31.25
CA THR A 209 -10.01 29.14 32.21
C THR A 209 -10.73 30.44 32.04
N SER A 210 -11.57 30.79 33.02
CA SER A 210 -12.21 32.10 33.12
C SER A 210 -11.15 33.20 33.15
N PRO A 211 -11.33 34.30 32.43
CA PRO A 211 -10.43 35.44 32.54
C PRO A 211 -10.58 36.09 33.89
N LEU A 212 -9.49 36.12 34.65
CA LEU A 212 -9.36 36.93 35.87
C LEU A 212 -9.64 38.40 35.52
N SER A 213 -10.71 38.93 36.08
CA SER A 213 -11.03 40.34 36.08
C SER A 213 -9.97 41.07 36.90
N HIS A 214 -9.08 41.82 36.25
CA HIS A 214 -8.32 42.86 36.92
C HIS A 214 -9.19 44.10 37.04
N ARG A 215 -9.71 44.31 38.25
CA ARG A 215 -10.11 45.63 38.74
C ARG A 215 -8.88 46.35 39.30
N ARG A 216 -8.74 47.58 38.87
CA ARG A 216 -7.96 48.78 39.29
C ARG A 216 -6.68 49.02 38.54
#